data_7aecf66bbe1c10c2aa78ba93a8eaf460
#
_entry.id   7aecf66bbe1c10c2aa78ba93a8eaf460
#
_cell.length_a   1.000
_cell.length_b   1.000
_cell.length_c   1.000
_cell.angle_alpha   90.00
_cell.angle_beta   90.00
_cell.angle_gamma   90.00
#
_symmetry.space_group_name_H-M   'P 1'
#
loop_
_entity.id
_entity.type
_entity.pdbx_description
1 polymer ?
#
loop_
_entity_poly.entity_id
_entity_poly.type
_entity_poly.pdbx_seq_one_letter_code
_entity_poly.pdbx_strand_id
1 'polypeptide(L)'
;MVLNHKALAQYQMLFRHFFYCKHIERLLSAVWITNKQTKFLPLDQFKVYHPSFALRQKMLNLIQNLSYYMSVEVVEPAWHTLAADIASCNTVTCLPEVAMKLIVLP
;
A
#
# COMPACT_ATOMS: atom_id res chain seq x y z
N MET A 1 21.13 -15.20 -13.33
CA MET A 1 19.98 -14.76 -12.54
C MET A 1 19.29 -13.60 -13.24
N VAL A 2 18.03 -13.71 -13.50
CA VAL A 2 17.25 -12.68 -14.22
C VAL A 2 17.06 -11.42 -13.34
N LEU A 3 17.01 -11.58 -12.03
CA LEU A 3 16.86 -10.48 -11.07
C LEU A 3 18.16 -10.28 -10.29
N ASN A 4 18.68 -9.06 -10.33
CA ASN A 4 19.82 -8.65 -9.54
C ASN A 4 19.43 -8.51 -8.06
N HIS A 5 20.35 -8.70 -7.13
CA HIS A 5 20.13 -8.50 -5.69
C HIS A 5 19.56 -7.12 -5.36
N LYS A 6 20.01 -6.09 -6.04
CA LYS A 6 19.52 -4.73 -5.88
C LYS A 6 18.04 -4.62 -6.28
N ALA A 7 17.65 -5.19 -7.42
CA ALA A 7 16.26 -5.21 -7.88
C ALA A 7 15.37 -5.97 -6.90
N LEU A 8 15.82 -7.14 -6.44
CA LEU A 8 15.08 -7.94 -5.46
C LEU A 8 14.87 -7.17 -4.15
N ALA A 9 15.89 -6.49 -3.65
CA ALA A 9 15.77 -5.67 -2.44
C ALA A 9 14.74 -4.55 -2.61
N GLN A 10 14.71 -3.89 -3.77
CA GLN A 10 13.74 -2.83 -4.08
C GLN A 10 12.30 -3.37 -4.18
N TYR A 11 12.09 -4.54 -4.79
CA TYR A 11 10.78 -5.21 -4.80
C TYR A 11 10.32 -5.58 -3.39
N GLN A 12 11.22 -6.06 -2.54
CA GLN A 12 10.91 -6.36 -1.15
C GLN A 12 10.52 -5.10 -0.37
N MET A 13 11.18 -3.98 -0.59
CA MET A 13 10.82 -2.69 0.03
C MET A 13 9.43 -2.25 -0.39
N LEU A 14 9.09 -2.34 -1.67
CA LEU A 14 7.77 -2.00 -2.19
C LEU A 14 6.70 -2.91 -1.58
N PHE A 15 6.95 -4.20 -1.55
CA PHE A 15 6.05 -5.19 -0.92
C PHE A 15 5.82 -4.89 0.57
N ARG A 16 6.89 -4.58 1.31
CA ARG A 16 6.79 -4.21 2.73
C ARG A 16 5.95 -2.96 2.93
N HIS A 17 6.10 -1.97 2.05
CA HIS A 17 5.30 -0.75 2.10
C HIS A 17 3.80 -1.04 1.95
N PHE A 18 3.41 -1.79 0.93
CA PHE A 18 2.02 -2.18 0.72
C PHE A 18 1.48 -3.06 1.86
N PHE A 19 2.27 -4.01 2.31
CA PHE A 19 1.91 -4.87 3.43
C PHE A 19 1.69 -4.06 4.71
N TYR A 20 2.56 -3.09 4.97
CA TYR A 20 2.45 -2.21 6.14
C TYR A 20 1.19 -1.32 6.06
N CYS A 21 0.88 -0.78 4.90
CA CYS A 21 -0.36 -0.03 4.68
C CYS A 21 -1.60 -0.89 4.97
N LYS A 22 -1.62 -2.13 4.51
CA LYS A 22 -2.70 -3.08 4.80
C LYS A 22 -2.77 -3.45 6.28
N HIS A 23 -1.65 -3.58 6.93
CA HIS A 23 -1.58 -3.84 8.36
C HIS A 23 -2.19 -2.68 9.17
N ILE A 24 -1.84 -1.43 8.85
CA ILE A 24 -2.42 -0.24 9.49
C ILE A 24 -3.93 -0.18 9.24
N GLU A 25 -4.38 -0.46 8.03
CA GLU A 25 -5.80 -0.49 7.68
C GLU A 25 -6.55 -1.50 8.56
N ARG A 26 -5.98 -2.69 8.76
CA ARG A 26 -6.55 -3.72 9.65
C ARG A 26 -6.58 -3.28 11.11
N LEU A 27 -5.52 -2.64 11.60
CA LEU A 27 -5.48 -2.10 12.96
C LEU A 27 -6.55 -1.04 13.19
N LEU A 28 -6.73 -0.11 12.24
CA LEU A 28 -7.78 0.91 12.30
C LEU A 28 -9.19 0.29 12.28
N SER A 29 -9.38 -0.77 11.51
CA SER A 29 -10.63 -1.52 11.48
C SER A 29 -10.89 -2.26 12.80
N ALA A 30 -9.86 -2.81 13.43
CA ALA A 30 -9.96 -3.46 14.74
C ALA A 30 -10.34 -2.46 15.84
N VAL A 31 -9.77 -1.25 15.80
CA VAL A 31 -10.15 -0.15 16.70
C VAL A 31 -11.63 0.21 16.54
N TRP A 32 -12.14 0.18 15.31
CA TRP A 32 -13.58 0.41 15.06
C TRP A 32 -14.45 -0.64 15.73
N ILE A 33 -14.09 -1.91 15.65
CA ILE A 33 -14.84 -3.00 16.29
C ILE A 33 -14.84 -2.82 17.80
N THR A 34 -13.69 -2.51 18.39
CA THR A 34 -13.57 -2.24 19.83
C THR A 34 -14.42 -1.01 20.23
N ASN A 35 -14.35 0.06 19.47
CA ASN A 35 -15.10 1.27 19.75
C ASN A 35 -16.63 1.08 19.56
N LYS A 36 -17.05 0.18 18.68
CA LYS A 36 -18.43 -0.16 18.48
C LYS A 36 -19.06 -0.79 19.74
N GLN A 37 -18.28 -1.48 20.54
CA GLN A 37 -18.71 -2.03 21.81
C GLN A 37 -18.99 -0.94 22.87
N THR A 38 -18.40 0.24 22.73
CA THR A 38 -18.56 1.37 23.63
C THR A 38 -19.88 2.13 23.45
N LYS A 39 -20.72 1.73 22.49
CA LYS A 39 -22.06 2.33 22.28
C LYS A 39 -22.99 2.22 23.50
N PHE A 40 -22.65 1.34 24.43
CA PHE A 40 -23.41 1.13 25.68
C PHE A 40 -22.91 2.00 26.84
N LEU A 41 -21.93 2.88 26.60
CA LEU A 41 -21.38 3.79 27.60
C LEU A 41 -22.31 4.99 27.84
N PRO A 42 -22.32 5.55 29.06
CA PRO A 42 -23.10 6.78 29.36
C PRO A 42 -22.70 7.95 28.46
N LEU A 43 -23.65 8.85 28.25
CA LEU A 43 -23.53 9.98 27.29
C LEU A 43 -22.30 10.86 27.53
N ASP A 44 -21.86 10.99 28.77
CA ASP A 44 -20.69 11.80 29.14
C ASP A 44 -19.37 11.23 28.60
N GLN A 45 -19.26 9.90 28.59
CA GLN A 45 -18.08 9.22 28.03
C GLN A 45 -18.12 9.20 26.50
N PHE A 46 -19.30 9.16 25.90
CA PHE A 46 -19.43 9.19 24.44
C PHE A 46 -18.87 10.49 23.84
N LYS A 47 -19.06 11.62 24.50
CA LYS A 47 -18.50 12.92 24.06
C LYS A 47 -16.98 12.92 24.01
N VAL A 48 -16.34 12.20 24.90
CA VAL A 48 -14.86 12.10 24.93
C VAL A 48 -14.34 11.23 23.79
N TYR A 49 -15.08 10.18 23.39
CA TYR A 49 -14.67 9.26 22.34
C TYR A 49 -15.02 9.72 20.92
N HIS A 50 -15.98 10.64 20.78
CA HIS A 50 -16.42 11.12 19.47
C HIS A 50 -15.30 11.70 18.59
N PRO A 51 -14.34 12.51 19.10
CA PRO A 51 -13.21 12.99 18.30
C PRO A 51 -12.31 11.87 17.81
N SER A 52 -12.15 10.79 18.59
CA SER A 52 -11.33 9.64 18.19
C SER A 52 -11.93 8.87 17.00
N PHE A 53 -13.24 8.80 16.89
CA PHE A 53 -13.91 8.20 15.74
C PHE A 53 -13.66 8.99 14.46
N ALA A 54 -13.75 10.31 14.53
CA ALA A 54 -13.46 11.20 13.40
C ALA A 54 -12.00 11.11 12.96
N LEU A 55 -11.08 11.09 13.92
CA LEU A 55 -9.65 10.93 13.66
C LEU A 55 -9.35 9.59 12.99
N ARG A 56 -9.90 8.49 13.53
CA ARG A 56 -9.75 7.17 12.94
C ARG A 56 -10.24 7.14 11.50
N GLN A 57 -11.41 7.73 11.21
CA GLN A 57 -11.97 7.76 9.86
C GLN A 57 -11.08 8.55 8.89
N LYS A 58 -10.53 9.67 9.33
CA LYS A 58 -9.58 10.45 8.53
C LYS A 58 -8.30 9.66 8.25
N MET A 59 -7.77 8.97 9.23
CA MET A 59 -6.58 8.12 9.07
C MET A 59 -6.84 6.97 8.11
N LEU A 60 -8.00 6.32 8.24
CA LEU A 60 -8.39 5.23 7.35
C LEU A 60 -8.52 5.72 5.90
N ASN A 61 -9.19 6.86 5.69
CA ASN A 61 -9.32 7.46 4.37
C ASN A 61 -7.95 7.82 3.77
N LEU A 62 -7.05 8.37 4.57
CA LEU A 62 -5.69 8.69 4.13
C LEU A 62 -4.94 7.44 3.67
N ILE A 63 -4.95 6.38 4.46
CA ILE A 63 -4.27 5.12 4.14
C ILE A 63 -4.88 4.45 2.91
N GLN A 64 -6.20 4.42 2.80
CA GLN A 64 -6.88 3.86 1.63
C GLN A 64 -6.59 4.65 0.36
N ASN A 65 -6.63 5.98 0.43
CA ASN A 65 -6.31 6.85 -0.71
C ASN A 65 -4.84 6.73 -1.11
N LEU A 66 -3.93 6.64 -0.16
CA LEU A 66 -2.51 6.43 -0.43
C LEU A 66 -2.26 5.09 -1.10
N SER A 67 -2.86 4.01 -0.59
CA SER A 67 -2.75 2.67 -1.18
C SER A 67 -3.32 2.63 -2.59
N TYR A 68 -4.47 3.26 -2.81
CA TYR A 68 -5.09 3.36 -4.13
C TYR A 68 -4.19 4.15 -5.10
N TYR A 69 -3.70 5.30 -4.69
CA TYR A 69 -2.78 6.11 -5.50
C TYR A 69 -1.54 5.32 -5.90
N MET A 70 -0.89 4.68 -4.93
CA MET A 70 0.32 3.89 -5.20
C MET A 70 0.04 2.71 -6.13
N SER A 71 -1.10 2.06 -6.00
CA SER A 71 -1.46 0.91 -6.84
C SER A 71 -1.81 1.32 -8.26
N VAL A 72 -2.67 2.33 -8.43
CA VAL A 72 -3.27 2.67 -9.72
C VAL A 72 -2.42 3.70 -10.48
N GLU A 73 -1.89 4.70 -9.80
CA GLU A 73 -1.17 5.81 -10.45
C GLU A 73 0.33 5.53 -10.62
N VAL A 74 0.91 4.68 -9.80
CA VAL A 74 2.36 4.43 -9.81
C VAL A 74 2.68 3.01 -10.29
N VAL A 75 2.13 1.99 -9.66
CA VAL A 75 2.50 0.59 -9.93
C VAL A 75 1.90 0.09 -11.24
N GLU A 76 0.64 0.37 -11.49
CA GLU A 76 -0.06 -0.17 -12.67
C GLU A 76 0.49 0.36 -13.99
N PRO A 77 0.72 1.69 -14.19
CA PRO A 77 1.37 2.19 -15.40
C PRO A 77 2.79 1.64 -15.57
N ALA A 78 3.56 1.55 -14.49
CA ALA A 78 4.91 0.98 -14.52
C ALA A 78 4.87 -0.51 -14.89
N TRP A 79 3.89 -1.25 -14.39
CA TRP A 79 3.67 -2.66 -14.76
C TRP A 79 3.35 -2.82 -16.24
N HIS A 80 2.48 -1.99 -16.80
CA HIS A 80 2.15 -2.03 -18.23
C HIS A 80 3.38 -1.76 -19.10
N THR A 81 4.18 -0.79 -18.72
CA THR A 81 5.46 -0.49 -19.40
C THR A 81 6.42 -1.68 -19.32
N LEU A 82 6.55 -2.26 -18.14
CA LEU A 82 7.38 -3.44 -17.92
C LEU A 82 6.92 -4.63 -18.77
N ALA A 83 5.61 -4.91 -18.79
CA ALA A 83 5.03 -6.01 -19.56
C ALA A 83 5.26 -5.82 -21.07
N ALA A 84 5.12 -4.59 -21.58
CA ALA A 84 5.42 -4.26 -22.98
C ALA A 84 6.90 -4.47 -23.30
N ASP A 85 7.79 -4.00 -22.43
CA ASP A 85 9.23 -4.15 -22.60
C ASP A 85 9.65 -5.63 -22.56
N ILE A 86 9.09 -6.44 -21.67
CA ILE A 86 9.31 -7.90 -21.61
C ILE A 86 8.85 -8.56 -22.91
N ALA A 87 7.68 -8.17 -23.42
CA ALA A 87 7.15 -8.73 -24.67
C ALA A 87 8.05 -8.39 -25.89
N SER A 88 8.73 -7.26 -25.85
CA SER A 88 9.68 -6.82 -26.89
C SER A 88 11.08 -7.41 -26.73
N CYS A 89 11.43 -7.95 -25.56
CA CYS A 89 12.74 -8.54 -25.29
C CYS A 89 12.86 -9.92 -25.92
N ASN A 90 13.81 -10.05 -26.84
CA ASN A 90 14.12 -11.33 -27.50
C ASN A 90 15.26 -12.12 -26.81
N THR A 91 15.92 -11.51 -25.84
CA THR A 91 17.06 -12.11 -25.14
C THR A 91 16.93 -11.97 -23.61
N VAL A 92 17.39 -12.99 -22.92
CA VAL A 92 17.37 -13.05 -21.44
C VAL A 92 18.20 -11.93 -20.79
N THR A 93 19.16 -11.37 -21.54
CA THR A 93 20.03 -10.27 -21.05
C THR A 93 19.29 -8.93 -20.88
N CYS A 94 18.16 -8.72 -21.57
CA CYS A 94 17.36 -7.50 -21.44
C CYS A 94 16.48 -7.48 -20.20
N LEU A 95 16.13 -8.64 -19.66
CA LEU A 95 15.18 -8.77 -18.54
C LEU A 95 15.62 -8.04 -17.25
N PRO A 96 16.90 -8.09 -16.83
CA PRO A 96 17.32 -7.37 -15.62
C PRO A 96 17.19 -5.86 -15.72
N GLU A 97 17.51 -5.28 -16.88
CA GLU A 97 17.38 -3.83 -17.11
C GLU A 97 15.94 -3.38 -17.09
N VAL A 98 15.07 -4.15 -17.70
CA VAL A 98 13.64 -3.89 -17.75
C VAL A 98 13.01 -4.00 -16.36
N ALA A 99 13.39 -5.00 -15.58
CA ALA A 99 12.94 -5.17 -14.21
C ALA A 99 13.36 -4.01 -13.29
N MET A 100 14.55 -3.44 -13.52
CA MET A 100 15.02 -2.26 -12.78
C MET A 100 14.20 -1.00 -13.09
N LYS A 101 13.68 -0.85 -14.29
CA LYS A 101 12.88 0.32 -14.69
C LYS A 101 11.58 0.44 -13.89
N LEU A 102 10.97 -0.66 -13.49
CA LEU A 102 9.76 -0.65 -12.68
C LEU A 102 9.95 0.07 -11.34
N ILE A 103 11.16 -0.01 -10.79
CA ILE A 103 11.46 0.45 -9.44
C ILE A 103 12.01 1.87 -9.43
N VAL A 104 12.66 2.29 -10.52
CA VAL A 104 13.30 3.61 -10.66
C VAL A 104 12.28 4.69 -11.01
N LEU A 105 11.09 4.34 -11.45
CA LEU A 105 10.01 5.30 -11.68
C LEU A 105 9.43 5.77 -10.34
N PRO A 106 9.59 7.06 -10.01
CA PRO A 106 8.99 7.64 -8.82
C PRO A 106 7.47 7.67 -8.92
#